data_d908ab9f0859d77626365a76c7fe3a00
#
_entry.id   d908ab9f0859d77626365a76c7fe3a00
#
_cell.length_a   1.000
_cell.length_b   1.000
_cell.length_c   1.000
_cell.angle_alpha   90.00
_cell.angle_beta   90.00
_cell.angle_gamma   90.00
#
_symmetry.space_group_name_H-M   'P 1'
#
loop_
_entity.id
_entity.type
_entity.pdbx_description
1 polymer ?
#
loop_
_entity_poly.entity_id
_entity_poly.type
_entity_poly.pdbx_seq_one_letter_code
_entity_poly.pdbx_strand_id
1 'polypeptide(L)'
;PFALNKKQKKNWFFFKQKKLYNYHYMKCEKYKKIINKIFKKINYTKKIEELPFIHSSLFKKFNFKSTNLQNISKTYSSSGTTGSNKSIINLDKKTSFLQSRALSIILMDTLKEKDLDIFFVDSPSVTHGAESLTARGAAIRGLSQLMKRKVFLLDKNYRLKINKLENYIKKKPNKKFIIFGFTSYIWEFLINELKKKKIKLQKNNGILIHGGGWKKLEKRSITRKYFNNSILKNLRVNSIHNYYGMIEQAGSIFMECKEGNFHSSIFSDVIVRDENMKICKNKKSGLIQVLSLLPVSYPGHNILTEDIGTILGEDDCQCGRKGKYFLIHGRAPGTEIRGCSDVT
;
A
#
# COMPACT_ATOMS: atom_id res chain seq x y z
N PRO A 1 -4.78 15.53 2.56
CA PRO A 1 -5.26 14.26 3.14
C PRO A 1 -4.83 14.06 4.60
N PHE A 2 -3.88 14.86 5.11
CA PHE A 2 -3.31 14.78 6.46
C PHE A 2 -3.58 16.05 7.30
N ALA A 3 -4.70 16.72 7.08
CA ALA A 3 -5.02 17.99 7.73
C ALA A 3 -5.93 17.85 8.98
N LEU A 4 -6.70 16.76 9.07
CA LEU A 4 -7.61 16.57 10.20
C LEU A 4 -6.85 16.02 11.40
N ASN A 5 -6.95 16.74 12.52
CA ASN A 5 -6.46 16.26 13.81
C ASN A 5 -7.39 15.19 14.42
N LYS A 6 -6.97 14.56 15.52
CA LYS A 6 -7.69 13.52 16.24
C LYS A 6 -9.14 13.92 16.55
N LYS A 7 -9.37 15.11 17.10
CA LYS A 7 -10.70 15.61 17.49
C LYS A 7 -11.62 15.72 16.27
N GLN A 8 -11.12 16.32 15.18
CA GLN A 8 -11.88 16.52 13.95
C GLN A 8 -12.20 15.19 13.23
N LYS A 9 -11.26 14.24 13.22
CA LYS A 9 -11.39 12.96 12.50
C LYS A 9 -12.26 11.95 13.27
N LYS A 10 -12.15 11.87 14.60
CA LYS A 10 -12.68 10.78 15.44
C LYS A 10 -14.14 10.45 15.16
N ASN A 11 -15.05 11.40 15.39
CA ASN A 11 -16.49 11.15 15.28
C ASN A 11 -16.94 10.93 13.84
N TRP A 12 -16.41 11.74 12.92
CA TRP A 12 -16.70 11.61 11.49
C TRP A 12 -16.25 10.26 10.92
N PHE A 13 -15.02 9.83 11.23
CA PHE A 13 -14.47 8.58 10.72
C PHE A 13 -15.20 7.38 11.32
N PHE A 14 -15.49 7.41 12.62
CA PHE A 14 -16.30 6.37 13.27
C PHE A 14 -17.68 6.23 12.62
N PHE A 15 -18.40 7.34 12.40
CA PHE A 15 -19.70 7.32 11.75
C PHE A 15 -19.64 6.69 10.35
N LYS A 16 -18.63 7.05 9.55
CA LYS A 16 -18.42 6.47 8.21
C LYS A 16 -18.10 4.98 8.27
N GLN A 17 -17.25 4.57 9.19
CA GLN A 17 -16.92 3.16 9.42
C GLN A 17 -18.13 2.34 9.87
N LYS A 18 -18.93 2.88 10.77
CA LYS A 18 -20.19 2.24 11.21
C LYS A 18 -21.19 2.09 10.06
N LYS A 19 -21.29 3.07 9.17
CA LYS A 19 -22.11 2.98 7.95
C LYS A 19 -21.63 1.84 7.03
N LEU A 20 -20.31 1.73 6.80
CA LEU A 20 -19.73 0.66 5.98
C LEU A 20 -19.96 -0.71 6.64
N TYR A 21 -19.73 -0.82 7.95
CA TYR A 21 -20.02 -2.05 8.67
C TYR A 21 -21.47 -2.51 8.47
N ASN A 22 -22.45 -1.64 8.75
CA ASN A 22 -23.88 -1.95 8.60
C ASN A 22 -24.22 -2.34 7.16
N TYR A 23 -23.69 -1.62 6.19
CA TYR A 23 -23.91 -1.90 4.78
C TYR A 23 -23.38 -3.29 4.38
N HIS A 24 -22.13 -3.60 4.73
CA HIS A 24 -21.54 -4.90 4.41
C HIS A 24 -22.18 -6.04 5.18
N TYR A 25 -22.60 -5.81 6.42
CA TYR A 25 -23.34 -6.78 7.21
C TYR A 25 -24.68 -7.16 6.57
N MET A 26 -25.38 -6.19 5.99
CA MET A 26 -26.66 -6.43 5.29
C MET A 26 -26.45 -7.03 3.89
N LYS A 27 -25.41 -6.62 3.16
CA LYS A 27 -25.25 -6.93 1.74
C LYS A 27 -24.33 -8.12 1.46
N CYS A 28 -23.51 -8.58 2.40
CA CYS A 28 -22.59 -9.70 2.22
C CYS A 28 -22.88 -10.83 3.21
N GLU A 29 -23.64 -11.82 2.77
CA GLU A 29 -24.04 -12.95 3.61
C GLU A 29 -22.84 -13.68 4.25
N LYS A 30 -21.75 -13.90 3.49
CA LYS A 30 -20.53 -14.52 4.02
C LYS A 30 -19.89 -13.70 5.14
N TYR A 31 -19.85 -12.38 4.97
CA TYR A 31 -19.35 -11.47 6.00
C TYR A 31 -20.24 -11.50 7.24
N LYS A 32 -21.57 -11.44 7.10
CA LYS A 32 -22.54 -11.54 8.18
C LYS A 32 -22.36 -12.81 9.01
N LYS A 33 -22.25 -13.98 8.35
CA LYS A 33 -22.02 -15.28 9.03
C LYS A 33 -20.73 -15.28 9.84
N ILE A 34 -19.63 -14.75 9.30
CA ILE A 34 -18.34 -14.67 9.99
C ILE A 34 -18.43 -13.75 11.21
N ILE A 35 -19.01 -12.56 11.03
CA ILE A 35 -19.15 -11.59 12.12
C ILE A 35 -20.01 -12.16 13.26
N ASN A 36 -21.13 -12.78 12.96
CA ASN A 36 -21.99 -13.39 13.97
C ASN A 36 -21.31 -14.53 14.75
N LYS A 37 -20.40 -15.26 14.08
CA LYS A 37 -19.64 -16.33 14.72
C LYS A 37 -18.54 -15.83 15.66
N ILE A 38 -17.87 -14.74 15.28
CA ILE A 38 -16.68 -14.22 16.00
C ILE A 38 -17.08 -13.20 17.08
N PHE A 39 -18.02 -12.32 16.77
CA PHE A 39 -18.41 -11.21 17.65
C PHE A 39 -19.83 -11.45 18.21
N LYS A 40 -19.90 -11.72 19.51
CA LYS A 40 -21.18 -11.86 20.22
C LYS A 40 -21.80 -10.47 20.39
N LYS A 41 -23.04 -10.26 19.91
CA LYS A 41 -23.90 -9.06 20.03
C LYS A 41 -23.18 -7.69 19.95
N ILE A 42 -23.25 -7.04 18.79
CA ILE A 42 -22.67 -5.71 18.54
C ILE A 42 -23.77 -4.64 18.56
N ASN A 43 -24.57 -4.58 19.62
CA ASN A 43 -25.73 -3.69 19.59
C ASN A 43 -25.43 -2.23 19.87
N TYR A 44 -24.32 -1.87 20.55
CA TYR A 44 -24.06 -0.48 20.98
C TYR A 44 -22.57 -0.09 21.00
N THR A 45 -21.85 -0.28 19.87
CA THR A 45 -20.47 0.22 19.81
C THR A 45 -20.43 1.75 19.78
N LYS A 46 -19.68 2.35 20.71
CA LYS A 46 -19.46 3.81 20.79
C LYS A 46 -18.05 4.21 20.34
N LYS A 47 -17.16 3.24 20.14
CA LYS A 47 -15.75 3.45 19.79
C LYS A 47 -15.41 2.69 18.53
N ILE A 48 -14.50 3.26 17.73
CA ILE A 48 -14.04 2.64 16.48
C ILE A 48 -13.33 1.31 16.71
N GLU A 49 -12.66 1.18 17.83
CA GLU A 49 -11.90 0.02 18.24
C GLU A 49 -12.79 -1.20 18.53
N GLU A 50 -14.05 -0.97 18.83
CA GLU A 50 -15.06 -1.99 19.12
C GLU A 50 -15.77 -2.49 17.87
N LEU A 51 -15.58 -1.81 16.72
CA LEU A 51 -16.18 -2.26 15.47
C LEU A 51 -15.60 -3.60 15.03
N PRO A 52 -16.43 -4.53 14.56
CA PRO A 52 -15.96 -5.82 14.05
C PRO A 52 -14.96 -5.66 12.93
N PHE A 53 -14.00 -6.56 12.90
CA PHE A 53 -12.98 -6.68 11.87
C PHE A 53 -12.87 -8.12 11.38
N ILE A 54 -12.30 -8.30 10.21
CA ILE A 54 -11.98 -9.62 9.67
C ILE A 54 -10.47 -9.73 9.43
N HIS A 55 -9.95 -10.94 9.56
CA HIS A 55 -8.55 -11.20 9.28
C HIS A 55 -8.30 -11.22 7.77
N SER A 56 -7.17 -10.69 7.33
CA SER A 56 -6.80 -10.60 5.90
C SER A 56 -6.79 -11.94 5.18
N SER A 57 -6.42 -13.04 5.87
CA SER A 57 -6.43 -14.39 5.30
C SER A 57 -7.81 -14.88 4.85
N LEU A 58 -8.89 -14.31 5.37
CA LEU A 58 -10.24 -14.68 4.98
C LEU A 58 -10.56 -14.28 3.53
N PHE A 59 -9.89 -13.28 2.96
CA PHE A 59 -10.02 -12.92 1.55
C PHE A 59 -9.46 -13.99 0.60
N LYS A 60 -8.62 -14.88 1.10
CA LYS A 60 -8.13 -16.04 0.35
C LYS A 60 -9.12 -17.19 0.33
N LYS A 61 -9.91 -17.32 1.41
CA LYS A 61 -10.89 -18.39 1.59
C LYS A 61 -12.26 -18.03 1.04
N PHE A 62 -12.60 -16.76 1.07
CA PHE A 62 -13.93 -16.28 0.72
C PHE A 62 -13.87 -15.16 -0.31
N ASN A 63 -14.63 -15.30 -1.38
CA ASN A 63 -14.87 -14.24 -2.33
C ASN A 63 -16.00 -13.34 -1.79
N PHE A 64 -15.62 -12.24 -1.12
CA PHE A 64 -16.54 -11.29 -0.52
C PHE A 64 -17.10 -10.32 -1.56
N LYS A 65 -18.41 -10.10 -1.55
CA LYS A 65 -19.11 -9.16 -2.41
C LYS A 65 -20.26 -8.50 -1.65
N SER A 66 -20.33 -7.19 -1.68
CA SER A 66 -21.45 -6.39 -1.14
C SER A 66 -22.20 -5.65 -2.25
N THR A 67 -21.92 -6.01 -3.51
CA THR A 67 -22.57 -5.47 -4.72
C THR A 67 -23.00 -6.62 -5.63
N ASN A 68 -23.94 -6.36 -6.52
CA ASN A 68 -24.39 -7.36 -7.50
C ASN A 68 -23.28 -7.66 -8.54
N LEU A 69 -23.28 -8.88 -9.06
CA LEU A 69 -22.29 -9.32 -10.05
C LEU A 69 -22.21 -8.40 -11.28
N GLN A 70 -23.35 -7.96 -11.77
CA GLN A 70 -23.46 -7.06 -12.93
C GLN A 70 -22.77 -5.71 -12.73
N ASN A 71 -22.60 -5.26 -11.48
CA ASN A 71 -21.96 -3.99 -11.16
C ASN A 71 -20.44 -4.12 -11.00
N ILE A 72 -19.88 -5.34 -11.03
CA ILE A 72 -18.44 -5.55 -10.92
C ILE A 72 -17.76 -5.11 -12.21
N SER A 73 -16.96 -4.07 -12.12
CA SER A 73 -16.22 -3.51 -13.26
C SER A 73 -14.79 -4.05 -13.35
N LYS A 74 -14.20 -4.47 -12.23
CA LYS A 74 -12.81 -4.98 -12.15
C LYS A 74 -12.68 -6.02 -11.04
N THR A 75 -11.80 -6.99 -11.25
CA THR A 75 -11.42 -7.95 -10.21
C THR A 75 -9.90 -7.93 -10.08
N TYR A 76 -9.41 -7.72 -8.88
CA TYR A 76 -7.99 -7.83 -8.55
C TYR A 76 -7.71 -9.09 -7.73
N SER A 77 -6.51 -9.62 -7.86
CA SER A 77 -6.03 -10.73 -7.05
C SER A 77 -4.69 -10.41 -6.38
N SER A 78 -4.48 -10.95 -5.19
CA SER A 78 -3.15 -10.90 -4.57
C SER A 78 -2.16 -11.73 -5.40
N SER A 79 -0.86 -11.38 -5.34
CA SER A 79 0.18 -12.27 -5.82
C SER A 79 0.20 -13.53 -4.93
N GLY A 80 0.00 -14.70 -5.51
CA GLY A 80 0.13 -15.98 -4.81
C GLY A 80 1.19 -16.80 -5.52
N THR A 81 1.99 -17.57 -4.77
CA THR A 81 2.80 -18.66 -5.33
C THR A 81 1.88 -19.72 -5.91
N THR A 82 2.34 -20.43 -6.93
CA THR A 82 1.65 -21.58 -7.55
C THR A 82 1.13 -22.52 -6.45
N GLY A 83 -0.19 -22.75 -6.41
CA GLY A 83 -0.84 -23.63 -5.43
C GLY A 83 -1.47 -22.97 -4.20
N SER A 84 -1.31 -21.65 -3.98
CA SER A 84 -1.96 -20.96 -2.87
C SER A 84 -3.20 -20.17 -3.29
N ASN A 85 -4.27 -20.22 -2.47
CA ASN A 85 -5.47 -19.42 -2.69
C ASN A 85 -5.13 -17.92 -2.68
N LYS A 86 -5.52 -17.21 -3.73
CA LYS A 86 -5.32 -15.74 -3.88
C LYS A 86 -6.48 -14.99 -3.25
N SER A 87 -6.20 -13.86 -2.62
CA SER A 87 -7.27 -12.91 -2.26
C SER A 87 -7.91 -12.37 -3.54
N ILE A 88 -9.23 -12.38 -3.60
CA ILE A 88 -10.01 -11.86 -4.73
C ILE A 88 -10.80 -10.65 -4.28
N ILE A 89 -10.60 -9.52 -4.98
CA ILE A 89 -11.23 -8.25 -4.67
C ILE A 89 -12.05 -7.78 -5.86
N ASN A 90 -13.36 -7.67 -5.67
CA ASN A 90 -14.30 -7.28 -6.72
C ASN A 90 -14.68 -5.81 -6.56
N LEU A 91 -14.39 -5.00 -7.56
CA LEU A 91 -14.62 -3.56 -7.57
C LEU A 91 -15.78 -3.19 -8.48
N ASP A 92 -16.74 -2.45 -7.95
CA ASP A 92 -17.67 -1.68 -8.77
C ASP A 92 -17.05 -0.35 -9.23
N LYS A 93 -17.73 0.36 -10.12
CA LYS A 93 -17.27 1.67 -10.63
C LYS A 93 -17.06 2.67 -9.50
N LYS A 94 -17.95 2.70 -8.50
CA LYS A 94 -17.88 3.61 -7.35
C LYS A 94 -16.65 3.36 -6.49
N THR A 95 -16.42 2.12 -6.08
CA THR A 95 -15.23 1.73 -5.28
C THR A 95 -13.95 2.03 -6.04
N SER A 96 -13.89 1.68 -7.33
CA SER A 96 -12.74 1.96 -8.19
C SER A 96 -12.43 3.46 -8.29
N PHE A 97 -13.46 4.30 -8.45
CA PHE A 97 -13.33 5.75 -8.47
C PHE A 97 -12.81 6.30 -7.13
N LEU A 98 -13.39 5.88 -5.99
CA LEU A 98 -12.97 6.33 -4.66
C LEU A 98 -11.51 5.96 -4.39
N GLN A 99 -11.09 4.74 -4.74
CA GLN A 99 -9.72 4.27 -4.59
C GLN A 99 -8.73 5.08 -5.43
N SER A 100 -9.04 5.31 -6.70
CA SER A 100 -8.19 6.12 -7.59
C SER A 100 -8.07 7.56 -7.11
N ARG A 101 -9.19 8.17 -6.68
CA ARG A 101 -9.21 9.54 -6.17
C ARG A 101 -8.41 9.70 -4.88
N ALA A 102 -8.57 8.78 -3.93
CA ALA A 102 -7.82 8.81 -2.67
C ALA A 102 -6.31 8.64 -2.91
N LEU A 103 -5.91 7.69 -3.75
CA LEU A 103 -4.53 7.50 -4.16
C LEU A 103 -3.94 8.78 -4.76
N SER A 104 -4.67 9.43 -5.69
CA SER A 104 -4.27 10.69 -6.29
C SER A 104 -4.01 11.77 -5.24
N ILE A 105 -4.96 11.97 -4.32
CA ILE A 105 -4.87 13.00 -3.29
C ILE A 105 -3.67 12.75 -2.35
N ILE A 106 -3.43 11.50 -1.96
CA ILE A 106 -2.30 11.12 -1.08
C ILE A 106 -0.97 11.35 -1.79
N LEU A 107 -0.85 10.95 -3.05
CA LEU A 107 0.36 11.12 -3.84
C LEU A 107 0.65 12.60 -4.11
N MET A 108 -0.35 13.39 -4.50
CA MET A 108 -0.19 14.83 -4.73
C MET A 108 0.29 15.57 -3.49
N ASP A 109 -0.17 15.16 -2.29
CA ASP A 109 0.36 15.73 -1.04
C ASP A 109 1.85 15.43 -0.85
N THR A 110 2.29 14.24 -1.23
CA THR A 110 3.71 13.83 -1.10
C THR A 110 4.58 14.46 -2.17
N LEU A 111 4.12 14.48 -3.42
CA LEU A 111 4.90 14.96 -4.57
C LEU A 111 4.91 16.48 -4.69
N LYS A 112 3.85 17.15 -4.22
CA LYS A 112 3.64 18.62 -4.33
C LYS A 112 3.65 19.16 -5.77
N GLU A 113 3.54 18.29 -6.77
CA GLU A 113 3.60 18.65 -8.19
C GLU A 113 2.74 17.69 -9.02
N LYS A 114 2.13 18.20 -10.09
CA LYS A 114 1.32 17.42 -11.04
C LYS A 114 2.12 17.14 -12.32
N ASP A 115 1.59 16.24 -13.14
CA ASP A 115 2.09 15.97 -14.50
C ASP A 115 3.56 15.55 -14.56
N LEU A 116 4.00 14.81 -13.55
CA LEU A 116 5.36 14.26 -13.50
C LEU A 116 5.51 13.09 -14.48
N ASP A 117 6.72 12.95 -15.01
CA ASP A 117 7.13 11.74 -15.73
C ASP A 117 7.47 10.64 -14.72
N ILE A 118 7.08 9.39 -15.01
CA ILE A 118 7.35 8.24 -14.13
C ILE A 118 8.12 7.14 -14.85
N PHE A 119 9.11 6.61 -14.13
CA PHE A 119 9.92 5.46 -14.53
C PHE A 119 9.57 4.27 -13.64
N PHE A 120 8.97 3.24 -14.22
CA PHE A 120 8.65 2.00 -13.51
C PHE A 120 9.84 1.05 -13.53
N VAL A 121 10.28 0.61 -12.37
CA VAL A 121 11.24 -0.51 -12.23
C VAL A 121 10.44 -1.81 -12.37
N ASP A 122 9.94 -2.03 -13.55
CA ASP A 122 9.12 -3.18 -13.93
C ASP A 122 9.15 -3.37 -15.44
N SER A 123 8.59 -4.50 -15.91
CA SER A 123 8.38 -4.80 -17.34
C SER A 123 7.01 -4.28 -17.82
N PRO A 124 6.89 -3.88 -19.09
CA PRO A 124 5.58 -3.54 -19.67
C PRO A 124 4.55 -4.67 -19.58
N SER A 125 4.95 -5.93 -19.48
CA SER A 125 4.06 -7.09 -19.37
C SER A 125 3.09 -6.97 -18.19
N VAL A 126 3.52 -6.31 -17.10
CA VAL A 126 2.69 -6.09 -15.89
C VAL A 126 1.39 -5.31 -16.16
N THR A 127 1.28 -4.64 -17.28
CA THR A 127 0.08 -3.86 -17.66
C THR A 127 -0.94 -4.67 -18.48
N HIS A 128 -0.60 -5.90 -18.86
CA HIS A 128 -1.40 -6.75 -19.74
C HIS A 128 -1.72 -8.10 -19.09
N GLY A 129 -2.76 -8.77 -19.61
CA GLY A 129 -3.14 -10.12 -19.18
C GLY A 129 -3.37 -10.27 -17.68
N ALA A 130 -3.08 -11.46 -17.16
CA ALA A 130 -3.27 -11.81 -15.75
C ALA A 130 -2.40 -10.98 -14.78
N GLU A 131 -1.20 -10.57 -15.18
CA GLU A 131 -0.33 -9.75 -14.34
C GLU A 131 -0.94 -8.39 -14.01
N SER A 132 -1.72 -7.83 -14.94
CA SER A 132 -2.39 -6.55 -14.75
C SER A 132 -3.45 -6.57 -13.65
N LEU A 133 -3.94 -7.73 -13.27
CA LEU A 133 -4.94 -7.93 -12.22
C LEU A 133 -4.30 -8.20 -10.85
N THR A 134 -2.99 -8.30 -10.78
CA THR A 134 -2.23 -8.45 -9.52
C THR A 134 -2.14 -7.14 -8.74
N ALA A 135 -1.73 -7.21 -7.46
CA ALA A 135 -1.43 -6.02 -6.65
C ALA A 135 -0.36 -5.14 -7.31
N ARG A 136 0.63 -5.74 -7.98
CA ARG A 136 1.68 -5.05 -8.73
C ARG A 136 1.09 -4.29 -9.94
N GLY A 137 0.31 -4.98 -10.75
CA GLY A 137 -0.38 -4.37 -11.88
C GLY A 137 -1.36 -3.28 -11.48
N ALA A 138 -2.09 -3.49 -10.37
CA ALA A 138 -3.02 -2.49 -9.81
C ALA A 138 -2.30 -1.21 -9.36
N ALA A 139 -1.15 -1.33 -8.67
CA ALA A 139 -0.34 -0.19 -8.24
C ALA A 139 0.21 0.60 -9.43
N ILE A 140 0.82 -0.08 -10.41
CA ILE A 140 1.36 0.55 -11.63
C ILE A 140 0.25 1.24 -12.42
N ARG A 141 -0.91 0.60 -12.58
CA ARG A 141 -2.05 1.19 -13.29
C ARG A 141 -2.61 2.42 -12.57
N GLY A 142 -2.75 2.34 -11.23
CA GLY A 142 -3.21 3.47 -10.43
C GLY A 142 -2.29 4.68 -10.56
N LEU A 143 -0.99 4.48 -10.47
CA LEU A 143 0.02 5.54 -10.67
C LEU A 143 0.05 6.04 -12.11
N SER A 144 -0.06 5.14 -13.09
CA SER A 144 -0.03 5.49 -14.51
C SER A 144 -1.11 6.49 -14.92
N GLN A 145 -2.28 6.46 -14.28
CA GLN A 145 -3.39 7.38 -14.57
C GLN A 145 -3.09 8.82 -14.12
N LEU A 146 -2.13 9.01 -13.21
CA LEU A 146 -1.81 10.30 -12.61
C LEU A 146 -0.58 10.97 -13.23
N MET A 147 0.12 10.28 -14.14
CA MET A 147 1.42 10.69 -14.64
C MET A 147 1.37 11.04 -16.12
N LYS A 148 2.17 12.06 -16.51
CA LYS A 148 2.23 12.56 -17.88
C LYS A 148 2.85 11.54 -18.84
N ARG A 149 4.04 11.06 -18.53
CA ARG A 149 4.79 10.09 -19.34
C ARG A 149 5.15 8.88 -18.49
N LYS A 150 5.01 7.69 -19.06
CA LYS A 150 5.27 6.40 -18.42
C LYS A 150 6.39 5.69 -19.17
N VAL A 151 7.43 5.30 -18.46
CA VAL A 151 8.59 4.60 -19.02
C VAL A 151 8.88 3.37 -18.17
N PHE A 152 8.97 2.20 -18.80
CA PHE A 152 9.40 0.97 -18.14
C PHE A 152 10.92 0.82 -18.29
N LEU A 153 11.59 0.60 -17.17
CA LEU A 153 13.04 0.42 -17.12
C LEU A 153 13.49 -1.01 -17.35
N LEU A 154 12.58 -1.98 -17.27
CA LEU A 154 12.88 -3.38 -17.61
C LEU A 154 12.25 -3.72 -18.97
N ASP A 155 12.89 -4.62 -19.70
CA ASP A 155 12.32 -5.23 -20.91
C ASP A 155 11.48 -6.48 -20.57
N LYS A 156 11.00 -7.19 -21.59
CA LYS A 156 10.19 -8.41 -21.44
C LYS A 156 10.92 -9.52 -20.64
N ASN A 157 12.25 -9.52 -20.70
CA ASN A 157 13.12 -10.50 -20.03
C ASN A 157 13.65 -9.94 -18.69
N TYR A 158 13.06 -8.90 -18.14
CA TYR A 158 13.48 -8.22 -16.91
C TYR A 158 14.92 -7.67 -16.96
N ARG A 159 15.46 -7.38 -18.14
CA ARG A 159 16.79 -6.76 -18.32
C ARG A 159 16.68 -5.24 -18.20
N LEU A 160 17.56 -4.65 -17.39
CA LEU A 160 17.58 -3.21 -17.14
C LEU A 160 17.99 -2.39 -18.38
N LYS A 161 17.17 -1.43 -18.75
CA LYS A 161 17.39 -0.42 -19.81
C LYS A 161 17.66 0.94 -19.18
N ILE A 162 18.77 1.04 -18.45
CA ILE A 162 19.13 2.23 -17.65
C ILE A 162 19.34 3.48 -18.54
N ASN A 163 19.79 3.30 -19.78
CA ASN A 163 19.97 4.36 -20.76
C ASN A 163 18.73 5.24 -20.95
N LYS A 164 17.52 4.70 -20.77
CA LYS A 164 16.28 5.49 -20.83
C LYS A 164 16.23 6.56 -19.74
N LEU A 165 16.68 6.20 -18.52
CA LEU A 165 16.72 7.12 -17.39
C LEU A 165 17.90 8.08 -17.49
N GLU A 166 19.06 7.61 -17.86
CA GLU A 166 20.28 8.44 -18.07
C GLU A 166 20.02 9.53 -19.11
N ASN A 167 19.50 9.16 -20.28
CA ASN A 167 19.18 10.11 -21.34
C ASN A 167 18.10 11.11 -20.91
N TYR A 168 17.14 10.70 -20.11
CA TYR A 168 16.15 11.63 -19.57
C TYR A 168 16.77 12.64 -18.63
N ILE A 169 17.61 12.21 -17.70
CA ILE A 169 18.28 13.08 -16.73
C ILE A 169 19.21 14.05 -17.45
N LYS A 170 19.98 13.59 -18.45
CA LYS A 170 20.86 14.46 -19.27
C LYS A 170 20.06 15.54 -20.01
N LYS A 171 18.94 15.18 -20.62
CA LYS A 171 18.09 16.12 -21.39
C LYS A 171 17.29 17.07 -20.51
N LYS A 172 16.98 16.69 -19.27
CA LYS A 172 16.10 17.45 -18.35
C LYS A 172 16.67 17.43 -16.92
N PRO A 173 17.86 18.01 -16.67
CA PRO A 173 18.60 17.85 -15.41
C PRO A 173 17.84 18.40 -14.20
N ASN A 174 17.07 19.46 -14.37
CA ASN A 174 16.34 20.13 -13.27
C ASN A 174 14.89 19.68 -13.13
N LYS A 175 14.39 18.83 -14.04
CA LYS A 175 12.99 18.40 -14.00
C LYS A 175 12.79 17.34 -12.92
N LYS A 176 11.74 17.51 -12.11
CA LYS A 176 11.30 16.52 -11.16
C LYS A 176 10.64 15.34 -11.90
N PHE A 177 10.89 14.13 -11.44
CA PHE A 177 10.31 12.90 -11.97
C PHE A 177 10.23 11.83 -10.88
N ILE A 178 9.49 10.76 -11.15
CA ILE A 178 9.28 9.66 -10.22
C ILE A 178 9.99 8.40 -10.73
N ILE A 179 10.64 7.67 -9.84
CA ILE A 179 11.00 6.27 -10.01
C ILE A 179 10.10 5.46 -9.08
N PHE A 180 9.35 4.51 -9.63
CA PHE A 180 8.47 3.66 -8.85
C PHE A 180 8.80 2.19 -9.06
N GLY A 181 8.79 1.41 -7.98
CA GLY A 181 8.91 -0.04 -8.04
C GLY A 181 8.64 -0.70 -6.69
N PHE A 182 8.47 -2.02 -6.72
CA PHE A 182 8.45 -2.79 -5.48
C PHE A 182 9.86 -2.90 -4.92
N THR A 183 9.98 -2.90 -3.58
CA THR A 183 11.27 -2.86 -2.89
C THR A 183 12.24 -3.93 -3.39
N SER A 184 11.78 -5.17 -3.56
CA SER A 184 12.58 -6.27 -4.09
C SER A 184 13.02 -6.05 -5.56
N TYR A 185 12.13 -5.50 -6.41
CA TYR A 185 12.44 -5.19 -7.82
C TYR A 185 13.48 -4.08 -7.95
N ILE A 186 13.33 -3.02 -7.17
CA ILE A 186 14.32 -1.93 -7.12
C ILE A 186 15.68 -2.48 -6.71
N TRP A 187 15.71 -3.35 -5.69
CA TRP A 187 16.96 -3.93 -5.24
C TRP A 187 17.58 -4.85 -6.30
N GLU A 188 16.80 -5.79 -6.80
CA GLU A 188 17.28 -6.87 -7.65
C GLU A 188 17.62 -6.41 -9.07
N PHE A 189 16.70 -5.69 -9.69
CA PHE A 189 16.81 -5.32 -11.10
C PHE A 189 17.37 -3.92 -11.35
N LEU A 190 17.41 -3.05 -10.35
CA LEU A 190 17.98 -1.71 -10.52
C LEU A 190 19.28 -1.56 -9.74
N ILE A 191 19.26 -1.65 -8.41
CA ILE A 191 20.44 -1.33 -7.60
C ILE A 191 21.57 -2.34 -7.80
N ASN A 192 21.28 -3.64 -7.81
CA ASN A 192 22.30 -4.66 -8.04
C ASN A 192 22.91 -4.55 -9.45
N GLU A 193 22.10 -4.27 -10.47
CA GLU A 193 22.60 -4.10 -11.84
C GLU A 193 23.47 -2.83 -11.97
N LEU A 194 23.09 -1.72 -11.32
CA LEU A 194 23.93 -0.52 -11.29
C LEU A 194 25.26 -0.78 -10.59
N LYS A 195 25.26 -1.54 -9.48
CA LYS A 195 26.48 -1.92 -8.76
C LYS A 195 27.38 -2.81 -9.63
N LYS A 196 26.83 -3.86 -10.26
CA LYS A 196 27.58 -4.76 -11.15
C LYS A 196 28.25 -3.99 -12.29
N LYS A 197 27.53 -3.07 -12.92
CA LYS A 197 28.02 -2.26 -14.03
C LYS A 197 28.84 -1.04 -13.60
N LYS A 198 29.01 -0.82 -12.29
CA LYS A 198 29.71 0.34 -11.70
C LYS A 198 29.11 1.69 -12.15
N ILE A 199 27.79 1.73 -12.48
CA ILE A 199 27.08 2.91 -12.94
C ILE A 199 26.61 3.72 -11.73
N LYS A 200 26.89 5.03 -11.77
CA LYS A 200 26.32 6.03 -10.85
C LYS A 200 25.69 7.13 -11.70
N LEU A 201 24.41 7.40 -11.47
CA LEU A 201 23.72 8.49 -12.17
C LEU A 201 24.26 9.84 -11.68
N GLN A 202 24.15 10.88 -12.52
CA GLN A 202 24.38 12.24 -12.06
C GLN A 202 23.31 12.69 -11.04
N LYS A 203 23.61 13.70 -10.21
CA LYS A 203 22.63 14.30 -9.27
C LYS A 203 21.40 14.74 -10.05
N ASN A 204 20.21 14.47 -9.53
CA ASN A 204 18.95 14.71 -10.22
C ASN A 204 17.81 14.95 -9.24
N ASN A 205 16.68 15.46 -9.76
CA ASN A 205 15.47 15.73 -8.99
C ASN A 205 14.47 14.56 -8.98
N GLY A 206 14.97 13.34 -9.08
CA GLY A 206 14.15 12.14 -8.97
C GLY A 206 13.60 11.93 -7.56
N ILE A 207 12.37 11.45 -7.48
CA ILE A 207 11.73 10.99 -6.26
C ILE A 207 11.52 9.49 -6.41
N LEU A 208 12.13 8.70 -5.54
CA LEU A 208 11.89 7.26 -5.54
C LEU A 208 10.76 6.92 -4.59
N ILE A 209 9.73 6.25 -5.11
CA ILE A 209 8.61 5.71 -4.33
C ILE A 209 8.67 4.19 -4.42
N HIS A 210 8.70 3.52 -3.28
CA HIS A 210 8.70 2.08 -3.23
C HIS A 210 7.73 1.53 -2.18
N GLY A 211 7.36 0.27 -2.31
CA GLY A 211 6.51 -0.41 -1.35
C GLY A 211 6.60 -1.92 -1.50
N GLY A 212 5.85 -2.64 -0.67
CA GLY A 212 5.95 -4.09 -0.58
C GLY A 212 7.13 -4.55 0.28
N GLY A 213 6.98 -5.73 0.88
CA GLY A 213 7.97 -6.27 1.82
C GLY A 213 9.25 -6.75 1.12
N TRP A 214 10.26 -7.02 1.93
CA TRP A 214 11.56 -7.56 1.50
C TRP A 214 11.50 -9.04 1.10
N LYS A 215 10.58 -9.81 1.63
CA LYS A 215 10.28 -11.23 1.40
C LYS A 215 11.45 -12.19 1.17
N LYS A 216 11.85 -12.32 -0.08
CA LYS A 216 13.00 -13.17 -0.43
C LYS A 216 14.34 -12.53 -0.06
N LEU A 217 14.35 -11.22 0.19
CA LEU A 217 15.56 -10.46 0.55
C LEU A 217 15.78 -10.36 2.05
N GLU A 218 14.79 -10.66 2.90
CA GLU A 218 14.96 -10.73 4.36
C GLU A 218 16.04 -11.73 4.74
N LYS A 219 16.11 -12.86 4.02
CA LYS A 219 17.22 -13.84 4.18
C LYS A 219 18.60 -13.28 3.82
N ARG A 220 18.68 -12.14 3.12
CA ARG A 220 19.95 -11.49 2.71
C ARG A 220 20.37 -10.37 3.67
N SER A 221 19.71 -10.21 4.82
CA SER A 221 20.06 -9.24 5.87
C SER A 221 20.20 -7.79 5.38
N ILE A 222 19.38 -7.37 4.41
CA ILE A 222 19.43 -6.02 3.85
C ILE A 222 18.61 -5.10 4.74
N THR A 223 19.28 -4.28 5.53
CA THR A 223 18.63 -3.29 6.38
C THR A 223 18.07 -2.13 5.54
N ARG A 224 17.02 -1.47 6.05
CA ARG A 224 16.46 -0.25 5.44
C ARG A 224 17.54 0.83 5.22
N LYS A 225 18.42 1.04 6.18
CA LYS A 225 19.54 1.99 6.09
C LYS A 225 20.45 1.66 4.91
N TYR A 226 20.83 0.39 4.76
CA TYR A 226 21.69 -0.04 3.67
C TYR A 226 21.00 0.11 2.29
N PHE A 227 19.72 -0.19 2.21
CA PHE A 227 18.91 0.02 1.00
C PHE A 227 18.88 1.49 0.60
N ASN A 228 18.48 2.38 1.52
CA ASN A 228 18.40 3.80 1.25
C ASN A 228 19.76 4.40 0.85
N ASN A 229 20.83 4.03 1.57
CA ASN A 229 22.19 4.47 1.23
C ASN A 229 22.62 3.98 -0.16
N SER A 230 22.27 2.74 -0.52
CA SER A 230 22.56 2.21 -1.85
C SER A 230 21.83 2.97 -2.96
N ILE A 231 20.57 3.35 -2.73
CA ILE A 231 19.79 4.18 -3.66
C ILE A 231 20.44 5.56 -3.81
N LEU A 232 20.68 6.26 -2.71
CA LEU A 232 21.28 7.60 -2.74
C LEU A 232 22.66 7.60 -3.42
N LYS A 233 23.48 6.56 -3.17
CA LYS A 233 24.81 6.43 -3.77
C LYS A 233 24.77 6.22 -5.28
N ASN A 234 23.85 5.38 -5.80
CA ASN A 234 23.84 4.96 -7.19
C ASN A 234 22.86 5.76 -8.06
N LEU A 235 21.65 6.05 -7.56
CA LEU A 235 20.64 6.82 -8.30
C LEU A 235 20.75 8.32 -8.09
N ARG A 236 21.31 8.77 -6.96
CA ARG A 236 21.50 10.19 -6.59
C ARG A 236 20.22 11.02 -6.68
N VAL A 237 19.10 10.41 -6.32
CA VAL A 237 17.76 11.01 -6.28
C VAL A 237 17.62 11.99 -5.12
N ASN A 238 16.64 12.89 -5.22
CA ASN A 238 16.39 13.93 -4.23
C ASN A 238 15.72 13.37 -2.95
N SER A 239 14.81 12.41 -3.09
CA SER A 239 14.13 11.80 -1.93
C SER A 239 13.70 10.35 -2.18
N ILE A 240 13.50 9.62 -1.08
CA ILE A 240 13.02 8.25 -1.07
C ILE A 240 11.80 8.20 -0.15
N HIS A 241 10.71 7.61 -0.63
CA HIS A 241 9.48 7.41 0.14
C HIS A 241 9.03 5.96 0.04
N ASN A 242 8.79 5.35 1.18
CA ASN A 242 8.13 4.06 1.26
C ASN A 242 6.63 4.25 1.37
N TYR A 243 5.84 3.28 0.91
CA TYR A 243 4.42 3.21 1.21
C TYR A 243 4.03 1.82 1.73
N TYR A 244 3.10 1.80 2.64
CA TYR A 244 2.44 0.59 3.11
C TYR A 244 1.02 0.53 2.56
N GLY A 245 0.63 -0.62 2.06
CA GLY A 245 -0.71 -0.86 1.51
C GLY A 245 -0.93 -2.33 1.17
N MET A 246 -2.18 -2.69 0.99
CA MET A 246 -2.60 -4.04 0.64
C MET A 246 -3.70 -4.01 -0.41
N ILE A 247 -3.84 -5.10 -1.17
CA ILE A 247 -4.82 -5.18 -2.26
C ILE A 247 -6.26 -5.13 -1.73
N GLU A 248 -6.48 -5.66 -0.53
CA GLU A 248 -7.76 -5.66 0.16
C GLU A 248 -8.23 -4.24 0.56
N GLN A 249 -7.32 -3.25 0.54
CA GLN A 249 -7.62 -1.83 0.75
C GLN A 249 -6.93 -0.95 -0.30
N ALA A 250 -6.97 -1.36 -1.56
CA ALA A 250 -6.35 -0.60 -2.66
C ALA A 250 -6.75 0.88 -2.62
N GLY A 251 -5.78 1.77 -2.95
CA GLY A 251 -5.97 3.22 -2.90
C GLY A 251 -5.83 3.85 -1.50
N SER A 252 -5.96 3.07 -0.42
CA SER A 252 -5.79 3.50 0.97
C SER A 252 -4.35 3.27 1.43
N ILE A 253 -3.39 3.88 0.73
CA ILE A 253 -1.98 3.74 1.07
C ILE A 253 -1.57 4.64 2.24
N PHE A 254 -0.60 4.15 3.03
CA PHE A 254 0.04 4.91 4.08
C PHE A 254 1.42 5.33 3.60
N MET A 255 1.55 6.62 3.28
CA MET A 255 2.82 7.17 2.77
C MET A 255 3.77 7.51 3.91
N GLU A 256 5.02 7.14 3.73
CA GLU A 256 6.09 7.51 4.62
C GLU A 256 6.40 9.02 4.48
N CYS A 257 6.58 9.70 5.60
CA CYS A 257 7.02 11.09 5.65
C CYS A 257 8.56 11.20 5.70
N LYS A 258 9.07 12.43 5.69
CA LYS A 258 10.52 12.72 5.79
C LYS A 258 11.17 12.18 7.07
N GLU A 259 10.39 12.01 8.15
CA GLU A 259 10.85 11.42 9.42
C GLU A 259 10.84 9.88 9.40
N GLY A 260 10.50 9.26 8.28
CA GLY A 260 10.48 7.82 8.13
C GLY A 260 9.26 7.13 8.73
N ASN A 261 8.18 7.85 9.03
CA ASN A 261 6.96 7.32 9.62
C ASN A 261 5.84 7.20 8.59
N PHE A 262 5.10 6.11 8.62
CA PHE A 262 3.86 5.96 7.86
C PHE A 262 2.74 6.78 8.50
N HIS A 263 1.93 7.45 7.69
CA HIS A 263 0.82 8.29 8.16
C HIS A 263 -0.54 7.79 7.70
N SER A 264 -1.51 7.77 8.63
CA SER A 264 -2.91 7.57 8.29
C SER A 264 -3.50 8.87 7.73
N SER A 265 -4.15 8.76 6.57
CA SER A 265 -4.85 9.89 5.93
C SER A 265 -6.28 10.05 6.47
N ILE A 266 -7.01 11.03 5.94
CA ILE A 266 -8.46 11.16 6.21
C ILE A 266 -9.26 9.94 5.69
N PHE A 267 -8.72 9.17 4.75
CA PHE A 267 -9.39 7.99 4.17
C PHE A 267 -9.15 6.70 4.95
N SER A 268 -8.18 6.70 5.86
CA SER A 268 -7.72 5.49 6.54
C SER A 268 -7.36 5.76 8.00
N ASP A 269 -7.32 4.70 8.80
CA ASP A 269 -6.80 4.73 10.17
C ASP A 269 -6.09 3.42 10.50
N VAL A 270 -5.39 3.39 11.64
CA VAL A 270 -4.66 2.24 12.13
C VAL A 270 -4.93 2.01 13.61
N ILE A 271 -5.03 0.74 13.98
CA ILE A 271 -5.08 0.25 15.37
C ILE A 271 -4.00 -0.82 15.51
N VAL A 272 -3.36 -0.90 16.66
CA VAL A 272 -2.44 -1.99 16.98
C VAL A 272 -3.04 -2.83 18.09
N ARG A 273 -3.04 -4.17 17.91
CA ARG A 273 -3.57 -5.12 18.88
C ARG A 273 -2.52 -6.10 19.34
N ASP A 274 -2.58 -6.43 20.62
CA ASP A 274 -1.76 -7.51 21.20
C ASP A 274 -2.31 -8.90 20.81
N GLU A 275 -1.66 -9.94 21.30
CA GLU A 275 -2.04 -11.34 21.09
C GLU A 275 -3.44 -11.70 21.60
N ASN A 276 -3.94 -10.99 22.61
CA ASN A 276 -5.29 -11.13 23.16
C ASN A 276 -6.31 -10.23 22.44
N MET A 277 -5.96 -9.64 21.29
CA MET A 277 -6.77 -8.70 20.52
C MET A 277 -7.12 -7.40 21.27
N LYS A 278 -6.48 -7.12 22.41
CA LYS A 278 -6.61 -5.84 23.13
C LYS A 278 -5.80 -4.75 22.43
N ILE A 279 -6.23 -3.50 22.58
CA ILE A 279 -5.58 -2.35 21.95
C ILE A 279 -4.26 -2.08 22.66
N CYS A 280 -3.18 -2.01 21.91
CA CYS A 280 -1.88 -1.60 22.41
C CYS A 280 -1.84 -0.09 22.69
N LYS A 281 -1.16 0.28 23.77
CA LYS A 281 -0.77 1.68 24.01
C LYS A 281 0.23 2.13 22.94
N ASN A 282 0.31 3.44 22.71
CA ASN A 282 1.35 4.00 21.83
C ASN A 282 2.75 3.48 22.23
N LYS A 283 3.60 3.29 21.25
CA LYS A 283 4.96 2.74 21.37
C LYS A 283 5.04 1.27 21.77
N LYS A 284 3.90 0.57 21.93
CA LYS A 284 3.86 -0.89 22.09
C LYS A 284 3.59 -1.56 20.74
N SER A 285 4.37 -2.60 20.45
CA SER A 285 4.25 -3.39 19.22
C SER A 285 3.09 -4.39 19.30
N GLY A 286 2.49 -4.68 18.17
CA GLY A 286 1.42 -5.69 18.02
C GLY A 286 0.98 -5.82 16.57
N LEU A 287 -0.09 -6.60 16.33
CA LEU A 287 -0.68 -6.79 15.02
C LEU A 287 -1.35 -5.51 14.53
N ILE A 288 -1.08 -5.14 13.30
CA ILE A 288 -1.67 -3.98 12.64
C ILE A 288 -3.10 -4.32 12.15
N GLN A 289 -4.04 -3.52 12.58
CA GLN A 289 -5.40 -3.47 12.03
C GLN A 289 -5.54 -2.18 11.23
N VAL A 290 -5.92 -2.29 9.97
CA VAL A 290 -6.09 -1.16 9.06
C VAL A 290 -7.57 -0.91 8.78
N LEU A 291 -7.95 0.36 8.78
CA LEU A 291 -9.30 0.82 8.49
C LEU A 291 -9.28 1.70 7.25
N SER A 292 -10.27 1.51 6.36
CA SER A 292 -10.41 2.30 5.14
C SER A 292 -11.86 2.68 4.88
N LEU A 293 -12.09 3.88 4.37
CA LEU A 293 -13.41 4.35 3.94
C LEU A 293 -13.71 4.05 2.46
N LEU A 294 -12.77 3.43 1.74
CA LEU A 294 -12.84 3.27 0.29
C LEU A 294 -13.58 1.99 -0.18
N PRO A 295 -13.43 0.82 0.48
CA PRO A 295 -14.10 -0.40 0.07
C PRO A 295 -15.62 -0.31 0.29
N VAL A 296 -16.39 -0.18 -0.79
CA VAL A 296 -17.86 -0.15 -0.76
C VAL A 296 -18.44 -1.41 -1.40
N SER A 297 -17.81 -1.98 -2.41
CA SER A 297 -18.29 -3.18 -3.11
C SER A 297 -17.96 -4.50 -2.40
N TYR A 298 -17.15 -4.48 -1.34
CA TYR A 298 -16.74 -5.65 -0.55
C TYR A 298 -16.34 -5.21 0.87
N PRO A 299 -16.40 -6.09 1.90
CA PRO A 299 -16.16 -5.74 3.31
C PRO A 299 -14.66 -5.61 3.66
N GLY A 300 -13.94 -4.78 2.91
CA GLY A 300 -12.52 -4.46 3.12
C GLY A 300 -12.29 -3.24 4.03
N HIS A 301 -13.30 -2.74 4.71
CA HIS A 301 -13.24 -1.48 5.47
C HIS A 301 -12.49 -1.59 6.80
N ASN A 302 -12.40 -2.79 7.41
CA ASN A 302 -11.76 -3.02 8.70
C ASN A 302 -11.10 -4.40 8.73
N ILE A 303 -9.75 -4.41 8.63
CA ILE A 303 -8.98 -5.65 8.40
C ILE A 303 -7.85 -5.76 9.42
N LEU A 304 -7.80 -6.87 10.16
CA LEU A 304 -6.62 -7.28 10.90
C LEU A 304 -5.63 -7.95 9.94
N THR A 305 -4.42 -7.40 9.88
CA THR A 305 -3.36 -7.90 9.00
C THR A 305 -2.50 -8.96 9.70
N GLU A 306 -1.55 -9.51 8.95
CA GLU A 306 -0.49 -10.38 9.47
C GLU A 306 0.80 -9.58 9.73
N ASP A 307 0.75 -8.25 9.70
CA ASP A 307 1.92 -7.40 9.88
C ASP A 307 2.00 -6.87 11.31
N ILE A 308 3.22 -6.81 11.84
CA ILE A 308 3.53 -6.24 13.16
C ILE A 308 3.98 -4.79 12.98
N GLY A 309 3.51 -3.92 13.86
CA GLY A 309 3.92 -2.54 13.87
C GLY A 309 3.64 -1.84 15.19
N THR A 310 3.94 -0.56 15.24
CA THR A 310 3.83 0.27 16.43
C THR A 310 3.29 1.64 16.08
N ILE A 311 2.21 2.09 16.73
CA ILE A 311 1.77 3.48 16.66
C ILE A 311 2.71 4.30 17.55
N LEU A 312 3.37 5.30 16.98
CA LEU A 312 4.30 6.17 17.69
C LEU A 312 3.58 7.36 18.35
N GLY A 313 2.57 7.91 17.70
CA GLY A 313 1.81 9.06 18.18
C GLY A 313 0.66 9.42 17.24
N GLU A 314 0.02 10.55 17.56
CA GLU A 314 -1.08 11.12 16.77
C GLU A 314 -1.01 12.65 16.83
N ASP A 315 -0.98 13.31 15.69
CA ASP A 315 -0.93 14.77 15.49
C ASP A 315 0.39 15.48 15.82
N ASP A 316 1.37 14.80 16.39
CA ASP A 316 2.61 15.33 16.94
C ASP A 316 3.88 14.92 16.17
N CYS A 317 3.72 14.35 14.96
CA CYS A 317 4.89 14.04 14.13
C CYS A 317 5.59 15.33 13.66
N GLN A 318 6.92 15.36 13.76
CA GLN A 318 7.76 16.50 13.34
C GLN A 318 7.61 16.87 11.86
N CYS A 319 7.08 15.99 11.03
CA CYS A 319 6.78 16.29 9.63
C CYS A 319 5.60 17.27 9.44
N GLY A 320 4.81 17.55 10.49
CA GLY A 320 3.65 18.45 10.48
C GLY A 320 2.33 17.81 10.05
N ARG A 321 2.32 16.56 9.53
CA ARG A 321 1.11 15.82 9.17
C ARG A 321 0.29 15.47 10.41
N LYS A 322 -1.03 15.64 10.33
CA LYS A 322 -1.99 15.23 11.36
C LYS A 322 -2.43 13.77 11.17
N GLY A 323 -3.07 13.22 12.22
CA GLY A 323 -3.47 11.82 12.30
C GLY A 323 -2.39 10.93 12.89
N LYS A 324 -2.72 9.64 13.04
CA LYS A 324 -1.78 8.65 13.58
C LYS A 324 -0.61 8.41 12.65
N TYR A 325 0.56 8.22 13.26
CA TYR A 325 1.76 7.80 12.55
C TYR A 325 2.40 6.58 13.22
N PHE A 326 2.99 5.71 12.41
CA PHE A 326 3.36 4.37 12.86
C PHE A 326 4.53 3.79 12.06
N LEU A 327 5.08 2.70 12.57
CA LEU A 327 6.10 1.88 11.91
C LEU A 327 5.55 0.48 11.64
N ILE A 328 6.05 -0.14 10.58
CA ILE A 328 5.88 -1.56 10.28
C ILE A 328 7.22 -2.25 10.53
N HIS A 329 7.20 -3.32 11.30
CA HIS A 329 8.40 -4.08 11.67
C HIS A 329 8.61 -5.32 10.81
N GLY A 330 7.56 -5.82 10.17
CA GLY A 330 7.56 -7.03 9.36
C GLY A 330 6.32 -7.87 9.59
N ARG A 331 6.37 -9.13 9.21
CA ARG A 331 5.28 -10.07 9.41
C ARG A 331 5.35 -10.78 10.76
N ALA A 332 4.19 -11.17 11.26
CA ALA A 332 4.09 -12.00 12.46
C ALA A 332 4.75 -13.37 12.22
N PRO A 333 5.44 -13.94 13.23
CA PRO A 333 6.03 -15.28 13.14
C PRO A 333 4.98 -16.32 12.74
N GLY A 334 5.37 -17.30 11.93
CA GLY A 334 4.48 -18.37 11.47
C GLY A 334 3.52 -17.99 10.34
N THR A 335 3.50 -16.73 9.91
CA THR A 335 2.71 -16.31 8.73
C THR A 335 3.45 -16.63 7.43
N GLU A 336 2.70 -16.94 6.37
CA GLU A 336 3.31 -17.19 5.06
C GLU A 336 4.09 -15.97 4.56
N ILE A 337 5.34 -16.19 4.15
CA ILE A 337 6.17 -15.17 3.51
C ILE A 337 5.58 -14.85 2.14
N ARG A 338 4.79 -13.77 2.04
CA ARG A 338 4.15 -13.32 0.80
C ARG A 338 4.46 -11.85 0.52
N GLY A 339 4.60 -11.43 -0.74
CA GLY A 339 4.71 -10.08 -1.22
C GLY A 339 4.06 -9.87 -2.56
N CYS A 340 3.81 -8.64 -2.82
CA CYS A 340 3.21 -8.19 -4.08
C CYS A 340 4.13 -8.41 -5.31
N SER A 341 5.32 -8.92 -5.11
CA SER A 341 6.38 -9.04 -6.13
C SER A 341 6.83 -10.47 -6.42
N ASP A 342 6.01 -11.48 -6.07
CA ASP A 342 6.36 -12.86 -6.45
C ASP A 342 6.23 -13.01 -7.96
N VAL A 343 7.38 -13.11 -8.62
CA VAL A 343 7.53 -13.68 -9.95
C VAL A 343 8.13 -15.07 -9.74
N THR A 344 7.48 -16.07 -10.25
CA THR A 344 7.99 -17.42 -10.41
C THR A 344 9.22 -17.44 -11.29
#